data_aa5902bf7bb263e0eccdd59af0fc0ae4
#
_entry.id   aa5902bf7bb263e0eccdd59af0fc0ae4
#
_cell.length_a   1.000
_cell.length_b   1.000
_cell.length_c   1.000
_cell.angle_alpha   90.00
_cell.angle_beta   90.00
_cell.angle_gamma   90.00
#
_symmetry.space_group_name_H-M   'P 1'
#
loop_
_entity.id
_entity.type
_entity.pdbx_description
1 polymer ?
#
loop_
_entity_poly.entity_id
_entity_poly.type
_entity_poly.pdbx_seq_one_letter_code
_entity_poly.pdbx_strand_id
1 'polypeptide(L)'
;MANESILPAELIALARRVVVENSALGRKLALAESCTGGLVAAALTEIPGSSAVLDRGFVTYSNEAKIESLGVSPDLIDTFGAVSIATAWAMARGALKHSRADVAVAISGVAGPDGGTALKPVGTVVFARAQRDGEVQPDGEMKLL
;
A
#
# COMPACT_ATOMS: atom_id res chain seq x y z
N MET A 1 24.40 20.76 -4.69
CA MET A 1 23.92 20.56 -3.32
C MET A 1 23.22 19.23 -3.21
N ALA A 2 23.63 18.43 -2.26
CA ALA A 2 22.88 17.22 -1.96
C ALA A 2 21.54 17.61 -1.32
N ASN A 3 20.43 17.15 -1.86
CA ASN A 3 19.15 17.30 -1.22
C ASN A 3 19.07 16.31 -0.05
N GLU A 4 18.99 16.85 1.14
CA GLU A 4 18.75 16.02 2.31
C GLU A 4 17.27 15.64 2.35
N SER A 5 17.01 14.34 2.28
CA SER A 5 15.66 13.83 2.46
C SER A 5 15.33 13.73 3.93
N ILE A 6 14.06 13.96 4.27
CA ILE A 6 13.56 13.68 5.62
C ILE A 6 13.33 12.20 5.85
N LEU A 7 13.45 11.38 4.79
CA LEU A 7 13.26 9.93 4.85
C LEU A 7 14.60 9.21 5.00
N PRO A 8 14.60 8.05 5.66
CA PRO A 8 15.84 7.27 5.82
C PRO A 8 16.48 6.90 4.48
N ALA A 9 17.81 6.90 4.44
CA ALA A 9 18.57 6.59 3.22
C ALA A 9 18.25 5.20 2.67
N GLU A 10 18.02 4.22 3.53
CA GLU A 10 17.64 2.86 3.13
C GLU A 10 16.30 2.83 2.41
N LEU A 11 15.34 3.60 2.90
CA LEU A 11 14.01 3.71 2.28
C LEU A 11 14.12 4.37 0.91
N ILE A 12 14.93 5.40 0.78
CA ILE A 12 15.17 6.10 -0.49
C ILE A 12 15.82 5.15 -1.51
N ALA A 13 16.78 4.33 -1.08
CA ALA A 13 17.42 3.34 -1.95
C ALA A 13 16.41 2.30 -2.48
N LEU A 14 15.51 1.81 -1.62
CA LEU A 14 14.45 0.89 -2.03
C LEU A 14 13.45 1.56 -2.98
N ALA A 15 13.05 2.79 -2.67
CA ALA A 15 12.15 3.56 -3.52
C ALA A 15 12.76 3.79 -4.92
N ARG A 16 14.04 4.07 -4.99
CA ARG A 16 14.77 4.22 -6.25
C ARG A 16 14.71 2.95 -7.09
N ARG A 17 14.90 1.79 -6.48
CA ARG A 17 14.78 0.51 -7.17
C ARG A 17 13.38 0.32 -7.74
N VAL A 18 12.36 0.58 -6.96
CA VAL A 18 10.97 0.47 -7.41
C VAL A 18 10.72 1.38 -8.62
N VAL A 19 11.14 2.63 -8.55
CA VAL A 19 10.94 3.59 -9.64
C VAL A 19 11.71 3.16 -10.89
N VAL A 20 12.99 2.82 -10.77
CA VAL A 20 13.83 2.44 -11.90
C VAL A 20 13.31 1.17 -12.58
N GLU A 21 13.01 0.13 -11.79
CA GLU A 21 12.57 -1.15 -12.34
C GLU A 21 11.19 -1.05 -13.01
N ASN A 22 10.26 -0.32 -12.43
CA ASN A 22 8.93 -0.17 -13.01
C ASN A 22 8.92 0.79 -14.20
N SER A 23 9.74 1.84 -14.17
CA SER A 23 9.92 2.72 -15.32
C SER A 23 10.46 1.96 -16.55
N ALA A 24 11.42 1.08 -16.33
CA ALA A 24 12.00 0.25 -17.41
C ALA A 24 10.95 -0.69 -18.02
N LEU A 25 9.97 -1.13 -17.24
CA LEU A 25 8.90 -2.01 -17.71
C LEU A 25 7.69 -1.25 -18.26
N GLY A 26 7.70 0.09 -18.19
CA GLY A 26 6.54 0.90 -18.55
C GLY A 26 5.34 0.65 -17.63
N ARG A 27 5.57 0.25 -16.39
CA ARG A 27 4.54 -0.17 -15.43
C ARG A 27 4.20 0.96 -14.48
N LYS A 28 2.90 1.24 -14.35
CA LYS A 28 2.41 2.24 -13.40
C LYS A 28 1.87 1.58 -12.13
N LEU A 29 2.08 2.24 -11.01
CA LEU A 29 1.70 1.79 -9.68
C LEU A 29 0.64 2.68 -9.08
N ALA A 30 -0.24 2.07 -8.29
CA ALA A 30 -1.12 2.76 -7.34
C ALA A 30 -0.88 2.19 -5.95
N LEU A 31 -1.12 3.01 -4.94
CA LEU A 31 -0.92 2.64 -3.55
C LEU A 31 -2.23 2.82 -2.77
N ALA A 32 -2.49 1.89 -1.85
CA ALA A 32 -3.56 2.01 -0.88
C ALA A 32 -2.92 1.89 0.51
N GLU A 33 -2.79 3.01 1.21
CA GLU A 33 -2.11 3.08 2.48
C GLU A 33 -3.09 3.27 3.64
N SER A 34 -2.87 2.57 4.73
CA SER A 34 -3.57 2.79 5.97
C SER A 34 -2.57 3.23 7.05
N CYS A 35 -1.92 2.30 7.75
CA CYS A 35 -1.02 2.63 8.86
C CYS A 35 0.18 3.50 8.46
N THR A 36 0.60 3.47 7.23
CA THR A 36 1.74 4.26 6.73
C THR A 36 1.40 5.71 6.41
N GLY A 37 0.11 6.04 6.32
CA GLY A 37 -0.37 7.42 6.24
C GLY A 37 0.11 8.25 5.04
N GLY A 38 0.55 7.61 3.95
CA GLY A 38 1.07 8.28 2.77
C GLY A 38 2.59 8.25 2.65
N LEU A 39 3.30 7.66 3.61
CA LEU A 39 4.77 7.63 3.59
C LEU A 39 5.34 6.79 2.45
N VAL A 40 4.64 5.76 2.00
CA VAL A 40 5.10 4.96 0.87
C VAL A 40 5.04 5.77 -0.42
N ALA A 41 3.95 6.48 -0.64
CA ALA A 41 3.83 7.40 -1.77
C ALA A 41 4.88 8.50 -1.70
N ALA A 42 5.11 9.07 -0.50
CA ALA A 42 6.13 10.09 -0.29
C ALA A 42 7.53 9.58 -0.64
N ALA A 43 7.85 8.34 -0.26
CA ALA A 43 9.14 7.72 -0.59
C ALA A 43 9.32 7.59 -2.11
N LEU A 44 8.30 7.17 -2.83
CA LEU A 44 8.38 7.05 -4.28
C LEU A 44 8.52 8.42 -4.96
N THR A 45 7.77 9.41 -4.52
CA THR A 45 7.82 10.76 -5.12
C THR A 45 9.12 11.50 -4.83
N GLU A 46 9.89 11.06 -3.86
CA GLU A 46 11.23 11.58 -3.59
C GLU A 46 12.19 11.30 -4.75
N ILE A 47 11.94 10.26 -5.53
CA ILE A 47 12.84 9.82 -6.59
C ILE A 47 12.56 10.56 -7.89
N PRO A 48 13.59 11.19 -8.52
CA PRO A 48 13.43 11.78 -9.84
C PRO A 48 12.94 10.73 -10.85
N GLY A 49 11.95 11.11 -11.65
CA GLY A 49 11.33 10.21 -12.62
C GLY A 49 10.14 9.41 -12.07
N SER A 50 9.78 9.58 -10.81
CA SER A 50 8.66 8.85 -10.19
C SER A 50 7.31 9.13 -10.84
N SER A 51 7.14 10.27 -11.52
CA SER A 51 5.90 10.59 -12.22
C SER A 51 5.58 9.63 -13.37
N ALA A 52 6.57 8.94 -13.91
CA ALA A 52 6.37 7.90 -14.91
C ALA A 52 5.88 6.58 -14.30
N VAL A 53 5.99 6.43 -12.99
CA VAL A 53 5.69 5.18 -12.28
C VAL A 53 4.48 5.32 -11.35
N LEU A 54 4.46 6.32 -10.49
CA LEU A 54 3.35 6.48 -9.54
C LEU A 54 2.19 7.21 -10.21
N ASP A 55 1.06 6.54 -10.36
CA ASP A 55 -0.18 7.16 -10.86
C ASP A 55 -0.88 7.92 -9.74
N ARG A 56 -1.19 7.23 -8.66
CA ARG A 56 -1.86 7.83 -7.49
C ARG A 56 -1.75 6.94 -6.25
N GLY A 57 -1.98 7.55 -5.10
CA GLY A 57 -2.09 6.86 -3.84
C GLY A 57 -3.38 7.23 -3.11
N PHE A 58 -3.92 6.28 -2.38
CA PHE A 58 -5.10 6.45 -1.54
C PHE A 58 -4.67 6.28 -0.09
N VAL A 59 -4.89 7.29 0.72
CA VAL A 59 -4.67 7.18 2.16
C VAL A 59 -6.03 6.92 2.79
N THR A 60 -6.33 5.65 3.09
CA THR A 60 -7.61 5.20 3.62
C THR A 60 -7.40 4.68 5.04
N TYR A 61 -7.24 5.60 5.96
CA TYR A 61 -6.87 5.31 7.33
C TYR A 61 -8.01 4.64 8.11
N SER A 62 -9.23 5.16 7.98
CA SER A 62 -10.43 4.63 8.63
C SER A 62 -11.04 3.47 7.85
N ASN A 63 -11.88 2.68 8.52
CA ASN A 63 -12.65 1.64 7.84
C ASN A 63 -13.63 2.25 6.84
N GLU A 64 -14.26 3.37 7.18
CA GLU A 64 -15.16 4.11 6.30
C GLU A 64 -14.46 4.54 5.02
N ALA A 65 -13.21 5.04 5.13
CA ALA A 65 -12.44 5.44 3.97
C ALA A 65 -12.11 4.25 3.06
N LYS A 66 -11.80 3.09 3.63
CA LYS A 66 -11.56 1.87 2.87
C LYS A 66 -12.81 1.47 2.06
N ILE A 67 -13.97 1.60 2.66
CA ILE A 67 -15.26 1.31 2.02
C ILE A 67 -15.57 2.34 0.94
N GLU A 68 -15.53 3.62 1.29
CA GLU A 68 -15.96 4.71 0.42
C GLU A 68 -15.00 4.94 -0.75
N SER A 69 -13.70 4.96 -0.49
CA SER A 69 -12.70 5.31 -1.52
C SER A 69 -12.25 4.11 -2.34
N LEU A 70 -12.20 2.92 -1.75
CA LEU A 70 -11.66 1.73 -2.41
C LEU A 70 -12.72 0.65 -2.68
N GLY A 71 -13.94 0.83 -2.20
CA GLY A 71 -15.01 -0.14 -2.41
C GLY A 71 -14.82 -1.44 -1.65
N VAL A 72 -14.08 -1.41 -0.54
CA VAL A 72 -13.93 -2.59 0.31
C VAL A 72 -15.28 -2.93 0.94
N SER A 73 -15.66 -4.20 0.91
CA SER A 73 -16.92 -4.65 1.50
C SER A 73 -16.91 -4.46 3.02
N PRO A 74 -17.95 -3.85 3.61
CA PRO A 74 -18.07 -3.76 5.06
C PRO A 74 -18.03 -5.14 5.74
N ASP A 75 -18.65 -6.14 5.13
CA ASP A 75 -18.69 -7.52 5.66
C ASP A 75 -17.28 -8.12 5.74
N LEU A 76 -16.42 -7.79 4.79
CA LEU A 76 -15.04 -8.26 4.77
C LEU A 76 -14.26 -7.71 5.97
N ILE A 77 -14.44 -6.43 6.25
CA ILE A 77 -13.80 -5.77 7.39
C ILE A 77 -14.35 -6.33 8.70
N ASP A 78 -15.67 -6.52 8.80
CA ASP A 78 -16.30 -7.08 10.00
C ASP A 78 -15.85 -8.50 10.27
N THR A 79 -15.66 -9.31 9.23
CA THR A 79 -15.28 -10.72 9.35
C THR A 79 -13.79 -10.90 9.65
N PHE A 80 -12.94 -10.21 8.90
CA PHE A 80 -11.49 -10.43 8.95
C PHE A 80 -10.71 -9.32 9.65
N GLY A 81 -11.32 -8.17 9.87
CA GLY A 81 -10.67 -6.98 10.40
C GLY A 81 -9.95 -6.17 9.32
N ALA A 82 -9.62 -4.94 9.67
CA ALA A 82 -8.89 -4.04 8.77
C ALA A 82 -7.45 -4.52 8.51
N VAL A 83 -6.85 -5.21 9.48
CA VAL A 83 -5.49 -5.75 9.38
C VAL A 83 -5.60 -7.24 9.06
N SER A 84 -5.82 -7.54 7.80
CA SER A 84 -5.94 -8.89 7.27
C SER A 84 -5.50 -8.93 5.82
N ILE A 85 -5.05 -10.09 5.37
CA ILE A 85 -4.68 -10.27 3.95
C ILE A 85 -5.91 -10.01 3.07
N ALA A 86 -7.08 -10.49 3.48
CA ALA A 86 -8.33 -10.30 2.73
C ALA A 86 -8.65 -8.81 2.52
N THR A 87 -8.58 -8.02 3.59
CA THR A 87 -8.88 -6.58 3.51
C THR A 87 -7.81 -5.84 2.71
N ALA A 88 -6.53 -6.12 2.95
CA ALA A 88 -5.44 -5.49 2.19
C ALA A 88 -5.55 -5.81 0.70
N TRP A 89 -5.88 -7.04 0.34
CA TRP A 89 -6.06 -7.41 -1.05
C TRP A 89 -7.26 -6.72 -1.70
N ALA A 90 -8.37 -6.59 -0.98
CA ALA A 90 -9.52 -5.82 -1.44
C ALA A 90 -9.18 -4.34 -1.64
N MET A 91 -8.35 -3.77 -0.75
CA MET A 91 -7.83 -2.40 -0.91
C MET A 91 -6.98 -2.28 -2.18
N ALA A 92 -6.08 -3.20 -2.43
CA ALA A 92 -5.24 -3.19 -3.63
C ALA A 92 -6.10 -3.29 -4.90
N ARG A 93 -7.08 -4.17 -4.91
CA ARG A 93 -8.02 -4.28 -6.04
C ARG A 93 -8.82 -3.02 -6.25
N GLY A 94 -9.27 -2.39 -5.17
CA GLY A 94 -9.98 -1.11 -5.23
C GLY A 94 -9.10 -0.01 -5.81
N ALA A 95 -7.83 0.03 -5.41
CA ALA A 95 -6.87 0.98 -5.95
C ALA A 95 -6.64 0.77 -7.45
N LEU A 96 -6.56 -0.47 -7.92
CA LEU A 96 -6.51 -0.75 -9.36
C LEU A 96 -7.74 -0.24 -10.09
N LYS A 97 -8.92 -0.52 -9.54
CA LYS A 97 -10.19 -0.15 -10.17
C LYS A 97 -10.33 1.37 -10.31
N HIS A 98 -9.81 2.13 -9.35
CA HIS A 98 -9.95 3.58 -9.30
C HIS A 98 -8.71 4.32 -9.81
N SER A 99 -7.84 3.64 -10.55
CA SER A 99 -6.61 4.21 -11.09
C SER A 99 -6.33 3.72 -12.49
N ARG A 100 -5.26 4.25 -13.08
CA ARG A 100 -4.71 3.79 -14.36
C ARG A 100 -3.49 2.90 -14.16
N ALA A 101 -3.30 2.39 -12.96
CA ALA A 101 -2.14 1.58 -12.63
C ALA A 101 -2.25 0.16 -13.19
N ASP A 102 -1.10 -0.44 -13.41
CA ASP A 102 -0.97 -1.84 -13.80
C ASP A 102 -0.88 -2.74 -12.57
N VAL A 103 -0.32 -2.21 -11.50
CA VAL A 103 -0.14 -2.90 -10.22
C VAL A 103 -0.52 -1.95 -9.08
N ALA A 104 -1.21 -2.48 -8.10
CA ALA A 104 -1.49 -1.76 -6.86
C ALA A 104 -0.93 -2.53 -5.67
N VAL A 105 -0.41 -1.80 -4.70
CA VAL A 105 0.07 -2.33 -3.43
C VAL A 105 -0.71 -1.68 -2.30
N ALA A 106 -1.20 -2.50 -1.39
CA ALA A 106 -1.91 -2.05 -0.20
C ALA A 106 -1.12 -2.38 1.06
N ILE A 107 -1.15 -1.48 2.02
CA ILE A 107 -0.51 -1.64 3.32
C ILE A 107 -1.50 -1.30 4.42
N SER A 108 -1.71 -2.23 5.34
CA SER A 108 -2.52 -2.02 6.53
C SER A 108 -1.79 -2.60 7.73
N GLY A 109 -2.05 -2.07 8.92
CA GLY A 109 -1.33 -2.56 10.09
C GLY A 109 -1.80 -1.96 11.39
N VAL A 110 -1.29 -2.53 12.47
CA VAL A 110 -1.50 -2.05 13.84
C VAL A 110 -0.29 -1.22 14.25
N ALA A 111 -0.40 0.10 14.09
CA ALA A 111 0.70 1.02 14.36
C ALA A 111 0.99 1.17 15.86
N GLY A 112 -0.03 1.03 16.70
CA GLY A 112 0.09 1.25 18.13
C GLY A 112 0.08 2.73 18.50
N PRO A 113 0.30 3.04 19.80
CA PRO A 113 0.59 2.11 20.90
C PRO A 113 -0.59 1.20 21.29
N ASP A 114 -1.82 1.58 20.95
CA ASP A 114 -3.04 0.83 21.25
C ASP A 114 -3.53 0.01 20.06
N GLY A 115 -4.52 -0.84 20.28
CA GLY A 115 -5.27 -1.52 19.21
C GLY A 115 -4.79 -2.91 18.85
N GLY A 116 -3.70 -3.38 19.42
CA GLY A 116 -3.22 -4.74 19.18
C GLY A 116 -4.04 -5.80 19.91
N THR A 117 -4.07 -7.00 19.36
CA THR A 117 -4.66 -8.21 19.97
C THR A 117 -3.59 -9.29 20.09
N ALA A 118 -3.92 -10.41 20.75
CA ALA A 118 -2.99 -11.53 20.86
C ALA A 118 -2.62 -12.13 19.50
N LEU A 119 -3.56 -12.16 18.55
CA LEU A 119 -3.34 -12.68 17.22
C LEU A 119 -2.73 -11.64 16.27
N LYS A 120 -3.01 -10.36 16.51
CA LYS A 120 -2.51 -9.24 15.71
C LYS A 120 -1.96 -8.18 16.64
N PRO A 121 -0.80 -8.40 17.23
CA PRO A 121 -0.21 -7.43 18.17
C PRO A 121 0.21 -6.16 17.44
N VAL A 122 0.49 -5.12 18.20
CA VAL A 122 1.10 -3.89 17.69
C VAL A 122 2.36 -4.25 16.90
N GLY A 123 2.53 -3.66 15.72
CA GLY A 123 3.61 -4.01 14.79
C GLY A 123 3.21 -5.02 13.72
N THR A 124 2.00 -5.59 13.79
CA THR A 124 1.49 -6.43 12.70
C THR A 124 1.21 -5.57 11.48
N VAL A 125 1.80 -5.91 10.35
CA VAL A 125 1.61 -5.22 9.07
C VAL A 125 1.25 -6.23 8.00
N VAL A 126 0.29 -5.87 7.17
CA VAL A 126 -0.18 -6.69 6.06
C VAL A 126 0.11 -5.95 4.77
N PHE A 127 0.66 -6.66 3.82
CA PHE A 127 0.92 -6.17 2.46
C PHE A 127 0.12 -7.01 1.49
N ALA A 128 -0.44 -6.37 0.47
CA ALA A 128 -1.08 -7.08 -0.62
C ALA A 128 -0.74 -6.42 -1.95
N ARG A 129 -0.67 -7.22 -2.99
CA ARG A 129 -0.39 -6.76 -4.34
C ARG A 129 -1.47 -7.29 -5.27
N ALA A 130 -2.00 -6.44 -6.13
CA ALA A 130 -2.93 -6.83 -7.18
C ALA A 130 -2.41 -6.33 -8.53
N GLN A 131 -2.53 -7.16 -9.56
CA GLN A 131 -2.12 -6.83 -10.91
C GLN A 131 -3.35 -6.83 -11.83
N ARG A 132 -3.39 -5.87 -12.76
CA ARG A 132 -4.55 -5.71 -13.64
C ARG A 132 -4.78 -6.93 -14.52
N ASP A 133 -3.72 -7.47 -15.07
CA ASP A 133 -3.75 -8.65 -15.95
C ASP A 133 -3.26 -9.90 -15.23
N GLY A 134 -3.23 -9.88 -13.90
CA GLY A 134 -2.75 -10.97 -13.09
C GLY A 134 -3.84 -11.94 -12.68
N GLU A 135 -3.41 -12.98 -11.97
CA GLU A 135 -4.31 -13.97 -11.41
C GLU A 135 -5.23 -13.34 -10.35
N VAL A 136 -6.45 -13.86 -10.24
CA VAL A 136 -7.46 -13.37 -9.31
C VAL A 136 -7.20 -13.85 -7.88
N GLN A 137 -6.13 -14.60 -7.64
CA GLN A 137 -5.80 -15.08 -6.31
C GLN A 137 -5.13 -14.00 -5.46
N PRO A 138 -5.49 -13.91 -4.17
CA PRO A 138 -4.86 -12.97 -3.27
C PRO A 138 -3.36 -13.19 -3.17
N ASP A 139 -2.60 -12.13 -3.40
CA ASP A 139 -1.15 -12.09 -3.21
C ASP A 139 -0.88 -11.16 -2.03
N GLY A 140 -0.71 -11.75 -0.87
CA GLY A 140 -0.56 -10.98 0.37
C GLY A 140 0.31 -11.67 1.39
N GLU A 141 0.83 -10.87 2.30
CA GLU A 141 1.74 -11.30 3.35
C GLU A 141 1.46 -10.52 4.64
N MET A 142 1.54 -11.22 5.76
CA MET A 142 1.42 -10.62 7.09
C MET A 142 2.76 -10.75 7.81
N LYS A 143 3.26 -9.65 8.37
CA LYS A 143 4.53 -9.61 9.11
C LYS A 143 4.33 -8.93 10.46
N LEU A 144 5.10 -9.37 11.44
CA LEU A 144 5.28 -8.66 12.69
C LEU A 144 6.61 -7.90 12.62
N LEU A 145 6.52 -6.59 12.68
CA LEU A 145 7.67 -5.70 12.60
C LEU A 145 8.08 -5.15 13.97
#